data_c2525c694f6ea3169daf1ee67f293e0b
#
_entry.id   c2525c694f6ea3169daf1ee67f293e0b
#
_cell.length_a   1.000
_cell.length_b   1.000
_cell.length_c   1.000
_cell.angle_alpha   90.00
_cell.angle_beta   90.00
_cell.angle_gamma   90.00
#
_symmetry.space_group_name_H-M   'P 1'
#
loop_
_entity.id
_entity.type
_entity.pdbx_description
1 polymer ?
#
loop_
_entity_poly.entity_id
_entity_poly.type
_entity_poly.pdbx_seq_one_letter_code
_entity_poly.pdbx_strand_id
1 'polypeptide(L)'
;MKILIMGLPGSGKTYLAQRLQPLLGAAWFNADKVREMANDWDFSPEGRTRQSLRMKSLADFESVNKRVVICDFICPTAETRKLFDPDKVIWLDTIEKGRFEDTNALFEKPEKFNFRI
;
A
#
# COMPACT_ATOMS: atom_id res chain seq x y z
N MET A 1 -3.28 -2.45 -14.34
CA MET A 1 -3.33 -3.43 -13.23
C MET A 1 -2.78 -2.79 -11.98
N LYS A 2 -3.55 -2.85 -10.90
CA LYS A 2 -3.17 -2.30 -9.60
C LYS A 2 -2.60 -3.39 -8.71
N ILE A 3 -1.35 -3.22 -8.28
CA ILE A 3 -0.66 -4.15 -7.38
C ILE A 3 -0.48 -3.44 -6.03
N LEU A 4 -1.05 -4.03 -4.98
CA LEU A 4 -0.86 -3.58 -3.61
C LEU A 4 0.25 -4.40 -2.96
N ILE A 5 1.28 -3.73 -2.47
CA ILE A 5 2.27 -4.33 -1.57
C ILE A 5 1.95 -3.80 -0.18
N MET A 6 1.51 -4.69 0.70
CA MET A 6 1.07 -4.30 2.04
C MET A 6 1.85 -5.03 3.13
N GLY A 7 1.85 -4.48 4.30
CA GLY A 7 2.52 -5.03 5.45
C GLY A 7 2.82 -3.95 6.50
N LEU A 8 3.26 -4.36 7.66
CA LEU A 8 3.62 -3.45 8.73
C LEU A 8 4.86 -2.61 8.37
N PRO A 9 5.04 -1.44 8.99
CA PRO A 9 6.26 -0.65 8.80
C PRO A 9 7.50 -1.49 9.08
N GLY A 10 8.47 -1.44 8.17
CA GLY A 10 9.70 -2.23 8.30
C GLY A 10 9.63 -3.64 7.74
N SER A 11 8.52 -4.04 7.12
CA SER A 11 8.36 -5.38 6.55
C SER A 11 9.10 -5.60 5.22
N GLY A 12 9.61 -4.54 4.59
CA GLY A 12 10.35 -4.64 3.33
C GLY A 12 9.56 -4.24 2.10
N LYS A 13 8.45 -3.52 2.25
CA LYS A 13 7.59 -3.11 1.13
C LYS A 13 8.33 -2.29 0.09
N THR A 14 9.05 -1.28 0.52
CA THR A 14 9.81 -0.39 -0.37
C THR A 14 10.92 -1.15 -1.09
N TYR A 15 11.60 -2.04 -0.38
CA TYR A 15 12.65 -2.88 -0.94
C TYR A 15 12.11 -3.73 -2.10
N LEU A 16 10.95 -4.37 -1.90
CA LEU A 16 10.33 -5.19 -2.93
C LEU A 16 9.82 -4.35 -4.10
N ALA A 17 9.14 -3.24 -3.82
CA ALA A 17 8.61 -2.36 -4.85
C ALA A 17 9.72 -1.82 -5.75
N GLN A 18 10.83 -1.41 -5.16
CA GLN A 18 11.98 -0.88 -5.89
C GLN A 18 12.54 -1.92 -6.89
N ARG A 19 12.48 -3.19 -6.54
CA ARG A 19 12.95 -4.27 -7.41
C ARG A 19 11.94 -4.69 -8.45
N LEU A 20 10.65 -4.67 -8.12
CA LEU A 20 9.61 -5.05 -9.06
C LEU A 20 9.36 -3.97 -10.12
N GLN A 21 9.54 -2.70 -9.78
CA GLN A 21 9.25 -1.60 -10.69
C GLN A 21 9.90 -1.76 -12.07
N PRO A 22 11.24 -1.95 -12.17
CA PRO A 22 11.86 -2.08 -13.49
C PRO A 22 11.49 -3.38 -14.20
N LEU A 23 11.24 -4.45 -13.46
CA LEU A 23 10.87 -5.73 -14.05
C LEU A 23 9.51 -5.68 -14.72
N LEU A 24 8.58 -4.90 -14.17
CA LEU A 24 7.22 -4.79 -14.66
C LEU A 24 6.98 -3.56 -15.53
N GLY A 25 7.97 -2.68 -15.65
CA GLY A 25 7.78 -1.39 -16.30
C GLY A 25 6.68 -0.58 -15.63
N ALA A 26 6.56 -0.67 -14.31
CA ALA A 26 5.44 -0.15 -13.57
C ALA A 26 5.64 1.29 -13.07
N ALA A 27 4.54 2.02 -12.92
CA ALA A 27 4.53 3.19 -12.05
C ALA A 27 4.59 2.71 -10.60
N TRP A 28 5.21 3.48 -9.73
CA TRP A 28 5.32 3.13 -8.33
C TRP A 28 5.04 4.35 -7.45
N PHE A 29 4.05 4.19 -6.57
CA PHE A 29 3.69 5.19 -5.56
C PHE A 29 3.97 4.63 -4.17
N ASN A 30 4.98 5.19 -3.50
CA ASN A 30 5.28 4.90 -2.11
C ASN A 30 4.45 5.82 -1.23
N ALA A 31 3.76 5.27 -0.24
CA ALA A 31 2.82 6.03 0.58
C ALA A 31 3.49 7.18 1.34
N ASP A 32 4.69 6.98 1.88
CA ASP A 32 5.39 8.02 2.62
C ASP A 32 5.78 9.20 1.71
N LYS A 33 6.22 8.90 0.49
CA LYS A 33 6.52 9.93 -0.50
C LYS A 33 5.27 10.69 -0.94
N VAL A 34 4.16 9.99 -1.07
CA VAL A 34 2.88 10.61 -1.42
C VAL A 34 2.42 11.53 -0.28
N ARG A 35 2.55 11.10 0.98
CA ARG A 35 2.27 11.97 2.13
C ARG A 35 3.15 13.19 2.16
N GLU A 36 4.42 13.03 1.86
CA GLU A 36 5.37 14.15 1.77
C GLU A 36 4.95 15.15 0.71
N MET A 37 4.62 14.68 -0.49
CA MET A 37 4.16 15.55 -1.58
C MET A 37 2.85 16.26 -1.26
N ALA A 38 1.94 15.58 -0.56
CA ALA A 38 0.66 16.14 -0.15
C ALA A 38 0.76 16.98 1.13
N ASN A 39 1.91 16.92 1.81
CA ASN A 39 2.09 17.53 3.13
C ASN A 39 0.98 17.13 4.09
N ASP A 40 0.69 15.82 4.16
CA ASP A 40 -0.42 15.28 4.91
C ASP A 40 0.05 14.09 5.77
N TRP A 41 0.37 14.38 7.02
CA TRP A 41 0.85 13.41 8.00
C TRP A 41 -0.21 13.11 9.06
N ASP A 42 -1.48 13.27 8.70
CA ASP A 42 -2.62 12.96 9.55
C ASP A 42 -2.87 11.45 9.57
N PHE A 43 -2.61 10.82 10.73
CA PHE A 43 -2.83 9.38 10.94
C PHE A 43 -4.12 9.09 11.71
N SER A 44 -5.00 10.09 11.85
CA SER A 44 -6.36 9.85 12.34
C SER A 44 -7.13 8.93 11.38
N PRO A 45 -8.27 8.35 11.80
CA PRO A 45 -9.09 7.55 10.88
C PRO A 45 -9.44 8.29 9.58
N GLU A 46 -9.77 9.57 9.66
CA GLU A 46 -10.08 10.41 8.50
C GLU A 46 -8.84 10.60 7.61
N GLY A 47 -7.68 10.84 8.21
CA GLY A 47 -6.42 11.01 7.50
C GLY A 47 -5.98 9.72 6.80
N ARG A 48 -6.18 8.58 7.43
CA ARG A 48 -5.88 7.27 6.83
C ARG A 48 -6.81 6.95 5.67
N THR A 49 -8.10 7.28 5.79
CA THR A 49 -9.05 7.15 4.69
C THR A 49 -8.68 8.06 3.53
N ARG A 50 -8.35 9.31 3.81
CA ARG A 50 -7.92 10.27 2.78
C ARG A 50 -6.68 9.78 2.04
N GLN A 51 -5.71 9.22 2.76
CA GLN A 51 -4.51 8.65 2.14
C GLN A 51 -4.84 7.46 1.25
N SER A 52 -5.72 6.58 1.68
CA SER A 52 -6.15 5.42 0.88
C SER A 52 -6.83 5.87 -0.41
N LEU A 53 -7.69 6.90 -0.34
CA LEU A 53 -8.35 7.46 -1.52
C LEU A 53 -7.36 8.15 -2.45
N ARG A 54 -6.34 8.81 -1.90
CA ARG A 54 -5.28 9.43 -2.67
C ARG A 54 -4.47 8.37 -3.43
N MET A 55 -4.07 7.30 -2.74
CA MET A 55 -3.35 6.18 -3.35
C MET A 55 -4.21 5.52 -4.44
N LYS A 56 -5.51 5.34 -4.17
CA LYS A 56 -6.45 4.82 -5.15
C LYS A 56 -6.51 5.68 -6.40
N SER A 57 -6.63 6.99 -6.25
CA SER A 57 -6.73 7.91 -7.39
C SER A 57 -5.48 7.85 -8.28
N LEU A 58 -4.31 7.81 -7.67
CA LEU A 58 -3.05 7.68 -8.40
C LEU A 58 -2.97 6.35 -9.15
N ALA A 59 -3.34 5.26 -8.48
CA ALA A 59 -3.32 3.93 -9.08
C ALA A 59 -4.34 3.80 -10.20
N ASP A 60 -5.55 4.29 -10.01
CA ASP A 60 -6.62 4.22 -11.01
C ASP A 60 -6.24 4.98 -12.29
N PHE A 61 -5.60 6.14 -12.15
CA PHE A 61 -5.11 6.88 -13.31
C PHE A 61 -4.20 6.03 -14.19
N GLU A 62 -3.21 5.37 -13.58
CA GLU A 62 -2.28 4.51 -14.31
C GLU A 62 -2.97 3.28 -14.88
N SER A 63 -3.85 2.65 -14.11
CA SER A 63 -4.56 1.46 -14.53
C SER A 63 -5.49 1.72 -15.71
N VAL A 64 -6.20 2.83 -15.70
CA VAL A 64 -7.08 3.26 -16.82
C VAL A 64 -6.26 3.48 -18.09
N ASN A 65 -5.03 3.94 -17.95
CA ASN A 65 -4.12 4.13 -19.07
C ASN A 65 -3.33 2.86 -19.43
N LYS A 66 -3.82 1.70 -18.99
CA LYS A 66 -3.29 0.36 -19.33
C LYS A 66 -1.85 0.14 -18.85
N ARG A 67 -1.50 0.77 -17.73
CA ARG A 67 -0.19 0.58 -17.11
C ARG A 67 -0.30 -0.30 -15.87
N VAL A 68 0.79 -0.98 -15.55
CA VAL A 68 0.95 -1.64 -14.26
C VAL A 68 1.36 -0.58 -13.26
N VAL A 69 0.73 -0.57 -12.08
CA VAL A 69 1.04 0.36 -11.01
C VAL A 69 1.23 -0.40 -9.71
N ILE A 70 2.29 -0.06 -9.00
CA ILE A 70 2.60 -0.61 -7.67
C ILE A 70 2.33 0.48 -6.64
N CYS A 71 1.52 0.16 -5.65
CA CYS A 71 1.35 1.00 -4.47
C CYS A 71 1.83 0.24 -3.25
N ASP A 72 2.82 0.77 -2.55
CA ASP A 72 3.30 0.16 -1.32
C ASP A 72 2.89 1.03 -0.13
N PHE A 73 2.02 0.49 0.71
CA PHE A 73 1.58 1.13 1.94
C PHE A 73 1.04 0.08 2.91
N ILE A 74 0.86 0.49 4.17
CA ILE A 74 0.44 -0.45 5.23
C ILE A 74 -0.91 -1.04 4.92
N CYS A 75 -1.86 -0.21 4.50
CA CYS A 75 -3.22 -0.61 4.17
C CYS A 75 -3.80 -1.52 5.27
N PRO A 76 -3.95 -1.00 6.51
CA PRO A 76 -4.01 -1.87 7.69
C PRO A 76 -5.34 -2.59 7.88
N THR A 77 -6.42 -2.15 7.24
CA THR A 77 -7.75 -2.71 7.47
C THR A 77 -8.35 -3.28 6.21
N ALA A 78 -9.30 -4.20 6.36
CA ALA A 78 -10.07 -4.73 5.25
C ALA A 78 -10.81 -3.63 4.50
N GLU A 79 -11.31 -2.62 5.23
CA GLU A 79 -12.00 -1.47 4.63
C GLU A 79 -11.08 -0.66 3.72
N THR A 80 -9.85 -0.34 4.17
CA THR A 80 -8.90 0.41 3.34
C THR A 80 -8.47 -0.37 2.11
N ARG A 81 -8.32 -1.69 2.22
CA ARG A 81 -8.01 -2.55 1.07
C ARG A 81 -9.15 -2.56 0.06
N LYS A 82 -10.39 -2.64 0.54
CA LYS A 82 -11.58 -2.58 -0.31
C LYS A 82 -11.69 -1.25 -1.03
N LEU A 83 -11.41 -0.14 -0.34
CA LEU A 83 -11.40 1.20 -0.95
C LEU A 83 -10.35 1.30 -2.06
N PHE A 84 -9.17 0.77 -1.83
CA PHE A 84 -8.11 0.78 -2.84
C PHE A 84 -8.44 -0.11 -4.03
N ASP A 85 -9.10 -1.23 -3.79
CA ASP A 85 -9.54 -2.21 -4.79
C ASP A 85 -8.39 -2.72 -5.67
N PRO A 86 -7.41 -3.43 -5.09
CA PRO A 86 -6.27 -3.94 -5.86
C PRO A 86 -6.65 -5.12 -6.75
N ASP A 87 -5.97 -5.24 -7.90
CA ASP A 87 -6.06 -6.45 -8.74
C ASP A 87 -5.21 -7.58 -8.16
N LYS A 88 -4.07 -7.25 -7.58
CA LYS A 88 -3.16 -8.21 -6.94
C LYS A 88 -2.72 -7.68 -5.59
N VAL A 89 -2.60 -8.58 -4.63
CA VAL A 89 -2.11 -8.26 -3.28
C VAL A 89 -0.87 -9.09 -2.98
N ILE A 90 0.19 -8.41 -2.61
CA ILE A 90 1.41 -9.02 -2.08
C ILE A 90 1.49 -8.62 -0.61
N TRP A 91 1.39 -9.60 0.28
CA TRP A 91 1.45 -9.37 1.70
C TRP A 91 2.82 -9.74 2.24
N LEU A 92 3.55 -8.75 2.75
CA LEU A 92 4.82 -8.98 3.43
C LEU A 92 4.56 -9.23 4.91
N ASP A 93 4.52 -10.51 5.27
CA ASP A 93 4.32 -10.99 6.64
C ASP A 93 5.68 -11.40 7.22
N THR A 94 6.63 -10.47 7.16
CA THR A 94 8.03 -10.73 7.54
C THR A 94 8.30 -10.40 9.00
N ILE A 95 7.42 -9.64 9.64
CA ILE A 95 7.55 -9.24 11.03
C ILE A 95 6.18 -9.31 11.71
N GLU A 96 6.15 -9.61 13.01
CA GLU A 96 4.90 -9.67 13.77
C GLU A 96 4.44 -8.28 14.24
N LYS A 97 5.39 -7.38 14.51
CA LYS A 97 5.12 -6.02 14.99
C LYS A 97 6.00 -5.03 14.28
N GLY A 98 5.40 -3.96 13.78
CA GLY A 98 6.13 -2.79 13.33
C GLY A 98 6.53 -1.92 14.53
N ARG A 99 7.24 -0.82 14.24
CA ARG A 99 7.73 0.12 15.25
C ARG A 99 6.68 1.07 15.81
N PHE A 100 5.46 1.08 15.27
CA PHE A 100 4.37 1.93 15.72
C PHE A 100 3.24 1.07 16.28
N GLU A 101 3.03 1.13 17.60
CA GLU A 101 2.05 0.28 18.29
C GLU A 101 0.61 0.55 17.86
N ASP A 102 0.24 1.78 17.64
CA ASP A 102 -1.10 2.14 17.18
C ASP A 102 -1.41 1.53 15.81
N THR A 103 -0.42 1.48 14.94
CA THR A 103 -0.53 0.80 13.64
C THR A 103 -0.61 -0.71 13.83
N ASN A 104 0.18 -1.30 14.73
CA ASN A 104 0.13 -2.72 15.03
C ASN A 104 -1.27 -3.13 15.54
N ALA A 105 -1.85 -2.32 16.42
CA ALA A 105 -3.18 -2.58 16.98
C ALA A 105 -4.28 -2.47 15.92
N LEU A 106 -4.10 -1.61 14.92
CA LEU A 106 -5.07 -1.38 13.86
C LEU A 106 -4.98 -2.43 12.76
N PHE A 107 -3.82 -3.07 12.59
CA PHE A 107 -3.54 -3.94 11.45
C PHE A 107 -4.38 -5.22 11.49
N GLU A 108 -5.17 -5.43 10.46
CA GLU A 108 -5.93 -6.65 10.23
C GLU A 108 -5.21 -7.50 9.19
N LYS A 109 -4.92 -8.75 9.50
CA LYS A 109 -4.31 -9.67 8.54
C LYS A 109 -5.25 -9.89 7.35
N PRO A 110 -4.74 -9.84 6.10
CA PRO A 110 -5.61 -10.05 4.95
C PRO A 110 -6.08 -11.50 4.87
N GLU A 111 -7.35 -11.68 4.57
CA GLU A 111 -7.92 -13.02 4.30
C GLU A 111 -7.60 -13.46 2.88
N LYS A 112 -7.50 -12.51 1.95
CA LYS A 112 -7.22 -12.76 0.54
C LYS A 112 -5.95 -12.07 0.11
N PHE A 113 -5.06 -12.82 -0.50
CA PHE A 113 -3.81 -12.31 -1.07
C PHE A 113 -3.35 -13.24 -2.19
N ASN A 114 -2.56 -12.72 -3.11
CA ASN A 114 -1.98 -13.51 -4.19
C ASN A 114 -0.63 -14.10 -3.81
N PHE A 115 0.16 -13.32 -3.05
CA PHE A 115 1.47 -13.74 -2.56
C PHE A 115 1.62 -13.32 -1.11
N ARG A 116 2.20 -14.20 -0.31
CA ARG A 116 2.60 -13.95 1.08
C ARG A 116 4.08 -14.23 1.21
N ILE A 117 4.80 -13.26 1.68
CA ILE A 117 6.25 -13.39 1.87
C ILE A 117 6.62 -13.32 3.34
#